data_5867fbcf1695d4b2787d68d3cfa3b7ff
#
_entry.id   5867fbcf1695d4b2787d68d3cfa3b7ff
#
_cell.length_a   1.000
_cell.length_b   1.000
_cell.length_c   1.000
_cell.angle_alpha   90.00
_cell.angle_beta   90.00
_cell.angle_gamma   90.00
#
_symmetry.space_group_name_H-M   'P 1'
#
loop_
_entity.id
_entity.type
_entity.pdbx_description
1 polymer ?
#
loop_
_entity_poly.entity_id
_entity_poly.type
_entity_poly.pdbx_seq_one_letter_code
_entity_poly.pdbx_strand_id
1 'polypeptide(L)'
;LFRDVTNKAIHLQHFEGKRVALYGPSTYRWIVNLFGIILAGKDVVLVDSFLPHKERESLLEKVGVDYILSSTNQYILADSHAIMIPGAEKDDVEGEYNPQTPEGNVLVFTATDKESDKAVVLTTQNLMYTVNAMNHHCYCSEHDRVLAQTMLFHIFGLVYSLLWPLANGACVCVGRGLRHIDAETYYYKTTILPGTPSMIEYLKRIKAFNPELRTIVIGGAPSSYKLFENLKDRNYNVYTIYGMAECSGGIAVNREMDGSYELY
;
A
#
# COMPACT_ATOMS: atom_id res chain seq x y z
N LEU A 1 -15.16 4.75 5.91
CA LEU A 1 -14.06 3.81 6.12
C LEU A 1 -14.08 3.21 7.52
N PHE A 2 -14.03 4.01 8.59
CA PHE A 2 -13.94 3.50 9.98
C PHE A 2 -15.02 2.46 10.30
N ARG A 3 -16.30 2.77 10.05
CA ARG A 3 -17.42 1.84 10.29
C ARG A 3 -17.24 0.51 9.56
N ASP A 4 -16.87 0.55 8.28
CA ASP A 4 -16.76 -0.67 7.48
C ASP A 4 -15.55 -1.51 7.92
N VAL A 5 -14.46 -0.86 8.34
CA VAL A 5 -13.29 -1.51 8.93
C VAL A 5 -13.63 -2.16 10.27
N THR A 6 -14.36 -1.45 11.13
CA THR A 6 -14.78 -1.99 12.44
C THR A 6 -15.69 -3.20 12.27
N ASN A 7 -16.69 -3.13 11.40
CA ASN A 7 -17.56 -4.26 11.09
C ASN A 7 -16.76 -5.46 10.57
N LYS A 8 -15.79 -5.21 9.69
CA LYS A 8 -14.90 -6.26 9.19
C LYS A 8 -14.05 -6.87 10.30
N ALA A 9 -13.54 -6.08 11.23
CA ALA A 9 -12.77 -6.56 12.35
C ALA A 9 -13.62 -7.47 13.26
N ILE A 10 -14.83 -7.05 13.62
CA ILE A 10 -15.77 -7.84 14.41
C ILE A 10 -16.05 -9.19 13.72
N HIS A 11 -16.35 -9.17 12.42
CA HIS A 11 -16.58 -10.39 11.65
C HIS A 11 -15.38 -11.34 11.70
N LEU A 12 -14.17 -10.83 11.53
CA LEU A 12 -12.96 -11.64 11.50
C LEU A 12 -12.55 -12.18 12.89
N GLN A 13 -12.97 -11.55 13.98
CA GLN A 13 -12.73 -12.06 15.33
C GLN A 13 -13.41 -13.41 15.61
N HIS A 14 -14.47 -13.73 14.87
CA HIS A 14 -15.16 -15.03 15.00
C HIS A 14 -14.39 -16.20 14.37
N PHE A 15 -13.37 -15.94 13.55
CA PHE A 15 -12.56 -16.99 12.95
C PHE A 15 -11.35 -17.31 13.85
N GLU A 16 -11.12 -18.59 14.10
CA GLU A 16 -9.88 -19.05 14.70
C GLU A 16 -8.71 -18.85 13.72
N GLY A 17 -7.48 -18.89 14.21
CA GLY A 17 -6.29 -18.67 13.39
C GLY A 17 -5.79 -17.23 13.44
N LYS A 18 -4.52 -17.06 13.11
CA LYS A 18 -3.79 -15.81 13.31
C LYS A 18 -3.45 -15.10 12.01
N ARG A 19 -3.17 -15.82 10.93
CA ARG A 19 -2.67 -15.25 9.69
C ARG A 19 -3.68 -15.28 8.57
N VAL A 20 -3.97 -14.11 8.01
CA VAL A 20 -4.92 -13.94 6.91
C VAL A 20 -4.19 -13.36 5.71
N ALA A 21 -4.17 -14.09 4.60
CA ALA A 21 -3.66 -13.57 3.34
C ALA A 21 -4.69 -12.63 2.71
N LEU A 22 -4.26 -11.43 2.38
CA LEU A 22 -5.07 -10.45 1.65
C LEU A 22 -4.70 -10.48 0.17
N TYR A 23 -5.64 -10.92 -0.66
CA TYR A 23 -5.46 -11.16 -2.08
C TYR A 23 -6.38 -10.28 -2.94
N GLY A 24 -5.91 -9.89 -4.11
CA GLY A 24 -6.69 -9.20 -5.14
C GLY A 24 -6.25 -7.76 -5.41
N PRO A 25 -6.95 -7.07 -6.32
CA PRO A 25 -6.59 -5.71 -6.70
C PRO A 25 -6.78 -4.70 -5.56
N SER A 26 -5.97 -3.66 -5.57
CA SER A 26 -6.07 -2.53 -4.66
C SER A 26 -7.39 -1.79 -4.91
N THR A 27 -8.37 -2.01 -4.05
CA THR A 27 -9.72 -1.43 -4.10
C THR A 27 -10.11 -0.89 -2.73
N TYR A 28 -11.21 -0.18 -2.62
CA TYR A 28 -11.77 0.20 -1.32
C TYR A 28 -11.98 -1.02 -0.41
N ARG A 29 -12.51 -2.12 -0.97
CA ARG A 29 -12.71 -3.38 -0.23
C ARG A 29 -11.36 -3.97 0.26
N TRP A 30 -10.32 -3.89 -0.56
CA TRP A 30 -8.98 -4.32 -0.16
C TRP A 30 -8.48 -3.53 1.06
N ILE A 31 -8.71 -2.21 1.07
CA ILE A 31 -8.33 -1.32 2.18
C ILE A 31 -9.14 -1.64 3.44
N VAL A 32 -10.44 -1.84 3.32
CA VAL A 32 -11.30 -2.27 4.44
C VAL A 32 -10.83 -3.60 5.02
N ASN A 33 -10.51 -4.57 4.16
CA ASN A 33 -10.02 -5.87 4.58
C ASN A 33 -8.66 -5.77 5.28
N LEU A 34 -7.72 -4.97 4.73
CA LEU A 34 -6.41 -4.72 5.35
C LEU A 34 -6.55 -4.27 6.81
N PHE A 35 -7.26 -3.18 7.02
CA PHE A 35 -7.42 -2.63 8.36
C PHE A 35 -8.31 -3.50 9.25
N GLY A 36 -9.32 -4.15 8.68
CA GLY A 36 -10.18 -5.09 9.41
C GLY A 36 -9.40 -6.29 9.95
N ILE A 37 -8.48 -6.86 9.18
CA ILE A 37 -7.61 -7.96 9.63
C ILE A 37 -6.72 -7.47 10.79
N ILE A 38 -6.06 -6.33 10.64
CA ILE A 38 -5.18 -5.76 11.66
C ILE A 38 -5.94 -5.49 12.95
N LEU A 39 -7.10 -4.83 12.87
CA LEU A 39 -7.93 -4.51 14.05
C LEU A 39 -8.59 -5.74 14.69
N ALA A 40 -8.74 -6.83 13.94
CA ALA A 40 -9.17 -8.12 14.49
C ALA A 40 -8.06 -8.84 15.31
N GLY A 41 -6.86 -8.25 15.41
CA GLY A 41 -5.71 -8.84 16.09
C GLY A 41 -5.00 -9.92 15.26
N LYS A 42 -5.27 -9.97 13.97
CA LYS A 42 -4.70 -10.96 13.06
C LYS A 42 -3.59 -10.38 12.19
N ASP A 43 -2.58 -11.20 11.92
CA ASP A 43 -1.49 -10.83 11.01
C ASP A 43 -2.02 -10.86 9.57
N VAL A 44 -1.84 -9.77 8.82
CA VAL A 44 -2.18 -9.71 7.41
C VAL A 44 -0.96 -10.03 6.54
N VAL A 45 -1.11 -10.98 5.63
CA VAL A 45 -0.09 -11.35 4.64
C VAL A 45 -0.46 -10.71 3.32
N LEU A 46 0.33 -9.75 2.85
CA LEU A 46 0.08 -9.03 1.60
C LEU A 46 0.55 -9.88 0.43
N VAL A 47 -0.38 -10.22 -0.46
CA VAL A 47 -0.13 -11.13 -1.57
C VAL A 47 -0.10 -10.39 -2.89
N ASP A 48 0.99 -10.56 -3.64
CA ASP A 48 1.07 -10.09 -5.02
C ASP A 48 0.10 -10.89 -5.90
N SER A 49 -0.92 -10.20 -6.40
CA SER A 49 -1.95 -10.81 -7.26
C SER A 49 -1.46 -11.19 -8.67
N PHE A 50 -0.27 -10.74 -9.05
CA PHE A 50 0.34 -11.06 -10.35
C PHE A 50 1.27 -12.27 -10.31
N LEU A 51 1.60 -12.78 -9.11
CA LEU A 51 2.42 -13.98 -8.98
C LEU A 51 1.71 -15.20 -9.60
N PRO A 52 2.46 -16.08 -10.28
CA PRO A 52 1.97 -17.37 -10.70
C PRO A 52 1.41 -18.18 -9.53
N HIS A 53 0.38 -18.98 -9.79
CA HIS A 53 -0.32 -19.75 -8.74
C HIS A 53 0.63 -20.56 -7.85
N LYS A 54 1.55 -21.34 -8.45
CA LYS A 54 2.49 -22.18 -7.71
C LYS A 54 3.42 -21.40 -6.79
N GLU A 55 3.92 -20.25 -7.25
CA GLU A 55 4.79 -19.40 -6.45
C GLU A 55 4.01 -18.82 -5.27
N ARG A 56 2.80 -18.34 -5.51
CA ARG A 56 1.91 -17.82 -4.47
C ARG A 56 1.60 -18.87 -3.40
N GLU A 57 1.20 -20.08 -3.79
CA GLU A 57 0.92 -21.18 -2.85
C GLU A 57 2.15 -21.48 -1.98
N SER A 58 3.32 -21.61 -2.60
CA SER A 58 4.58 -21.84 -1.87
C SER A 58 4.86 -20.74 -0.83
N LEU A 59 4.59 -19.47 -1.15
CA LEU A 59 4.75 -18.36 -0.21
C LEU A 59 3.76 -18.44 0.95
N LEU A 60 2.50 -18.75 0.67
CA LEU A 60 1.45 -18.87 1.69
C LEU A 60 1.72 -20.02 2.65
N GLU A 61 2.19 -21.16 2.14
CA GLU A 61 2.60 -22.30 2.96
C GLU A 61 3.79 -21.95 3.87
N LYS A 62 4.81 -21.28 3.35
CA LYS A 62 6.01 -20.88 4.11
C LYS A 62 5.67 -20.03 5.35
N VAL A 63 4.67 -19.15 5.22
CA VAL A 63 4.27 -18.26 6.32
C VAL A 63 3.12 -18.80 7.17
N GLY A 64 2.56 -19.97 6.81
CA GLY A 64 1.50 -20.62 7.56
C GLY A 64 0.23 -19.78 7.60
N VAL A 65 -0.36 -19.51 6.45
CA VAL A 65 -1.62 -18.78 6.31
C VAL A 65 -2.79 -19.67 6.69
N ASP A 66 -3.68 -19.18 7.55
CA ASP A 66 -4.88 -19.90 7.96
C ASP A 66 -6.06 -19.64 7.02
N TYR A 67 -6.18 -18.39 6.54
CA TYR A 67 -7.30 -17.94 5.68
C TYR A 67 -6.82 -17.04 4.56
N ILE A 68 -7.59 -17.03 3.48
CA ILE A 68 -7.41 -16.11 2.36
C ILE A 68 -8.66 -15.24 2.24
N LEU A 69 -8.47 -13.92 2.34
CA LEU A 69 -9.52 -12.94 2.16
C LEU A 69 -9.32 -12.24 0.81
N SER A 70 -10.23 -12.47 -0.11
CA SER A 70 -10.18 -11.85 -1.44
C SER A 70 -10.93 -10.53 -1.48
N SER A 71 -10.34 -9.53 -2.12
CA SER A 71 -11.02 -8.27 -2.43
C SER A 71 -11.94 -8.34 -3.65
N THR A 72 -11.99 -9.50 -4.31
CA THR A 72 -12.85 -9.78 -5.46
C THR A 72 -13.72 -11.02 -5.23
N ASN A 73 -14.78 -11.17 -6.01
CA ASN A 73 -15.61 -12.38 -5.99
C ASN A 73 -15.03 -13.50 -6.85
N GLN A 74 -13.83 -13.34 -7.40
CA GLN A 74 -13.17 -14.37 -8.18
C GLN A 74 -12.47 -15.36 -7.26
N TYR A 75 -12.89 -16.60 -7.31
CA TYR A 75 -12.29 -17.72 -6.61
C TYR A 75 -11.09 -18.22 -7.43
N ILE A 76 -9.89 -18.16 -6.86
CA ILE A 76 -8.67 -18.49 -7.61
C ILE A 76 -7.90 -19.66 -6.99
N LEU A 77 -8.39 -20.29 -5.95
CA LEU A 77 -7.62 -21.27 -5.20
C LEU A 77 -8.31 -22.62 -5.17
N ALA A 78 -7.83 -23.53 -6.03
CA ALA A 78 -8.28 -24.92 -6.01
C ALA A 78 -7.49 -25.80 -5.02
N ASP A 79 -6.27 -25.44 -4.67
CA ASP A 79 -5.30 -26.34 -4.03
C ASP A 79 -4.67 -25.86 -2.73
N SER A 80 -5.02 -24.67 -2.21
CA SER A 80 -4.46 -24.21 -0.95
C SER A 80 -5.14 -24.85 0.27
N HIS A 81 -4.37 -25.14 1.30
CA HIS A 81 -4.88 -25.63 2.58
C HIS A 81 -5.60 -24.51 3.37
N ALA A 82 -5.47 -23.26 2.93
CA ALA A 82 -6.11 -22.12 3.56
C ALA A 82 -7.57 -22.00 3.13
N ILE A 83 -8.45 -21.74 4.08
CA ILE A 83 -9.88 -21.56 3.83
C ILE A 83 -10.12 -20.16 3.26
N MET A 84 -10.81 -20.06 2.13
CA MET A 84 -11.21 -18.77 1.58
C MET A 84 -12.41 -18.23 2.35
N ILE A 85 -12.28 -17.03 2.87
CA ILE A 85 -13.38 -16.27 3.44
C ILE A 85 -13.91 -15.34 2.34
N PRO A 86 -15.20 -15.42 1.97
CA PRO A 86 -15.80 -14.43 1.09
C PRO A 86 -15.62 -13.02 1.69
N GLY A 87 -15.13 -12.09 0.92
CA GLY A 87 -15.07 -10.69 1.32
C GLY A 87 -16.49 -10.13 1.42
N ALA A 88 -17.13 -10.31 2.56
CA ALA A 88 -18.55 -10.08 2.76
C ALA A 88 -19.01 -8.69 2.30
N GLU A 89 -20.18 -8.64 1.68
CA GLU A 89 -20.68 -7.44 1.00
C GLU A 89 -21.28 -6.47 1.98
N LYS A 90 -21.87 -6.71 2.98
CA LYS A 90 -22.36 -5.86 4.08
C LYS A 90 -22.33 -6.71 5.32
N ASP A 91 -21.37 -6.45 6.16
CA ASP A 91 -21.34 -7.08 7.45
C ASP A 91 -22.37 -6.34 8.35
N ASP A 92 -23.63 -6.76 8.30
CA ASP A 92 -24.53 -6.54 9.43
C ASP A 92 -24.07 -7.51 10.51
N VAL A 93 -23.04 -7.11 11.25
CA VAL A 93 -22.40 -7.95 12.26
C VAL A 93 -22.99 -7.60 13.60
N GLU A 94 -23.56 -8.61 14.27
CA GLU A 94 -23.88 -8.51 15.70
C GLU A 94 -22.58 -8.57 16.50
N GLY A 95 -22.32 -7.57 17.32
CA GLY A 95 -21.15 -7.50 18.20
C GLY A 95 -20.58 -6.08 18.33
N GLU A 96 -19.74 -5.91 19.31
CA GLU A 96 -19.04 -4.66 19.55
C GLU A 96 -17.53 -4.84 19.32
N TYR A 97 -16.92 -3.86 18.66
CA TYR A 97 -15.47 -3.83 18.50
C TYR A 97 -14.81 -3.58 19.87
N ASN A 98 -13.88 -4.46 20.22
CA ASN A 98 -13.07 -4.26 21.42
C ASN A 98 -11.77 -3.52 21.09
N PRO A 99 -11.63 -2.25 21.45
CA PRO A 99 -10.43 -1.45 21.16
C PRO A 99 -9.19 -1.88 21.96
N GLN A 100 -9.33 -2.79 22.92
CA GLN A 100 -8.21 -3.38 23.67
C GLN A 100 -7.61 -4.60 22.99
N THR A 101 -8.18 -5.06 21.86
CA THR A 101 -7.60 -6.15 21.08
C THR A 101 -6.24 -5.69 20.54
N PRO A 102 -5.14 -6.40 20.82
CA PRO A 102 -3.84 -6.07 20.24
C PRO A 102 -3.91 -6.10 18.71
N GLU A 103 -3.34 -5.08 18.07
CA GLU A 103 -3.29 -5.03 16.61
C GLU A 103 -2.42 -6.16 16.02
N GLY A 104 -2.84 -6.68 14.88
CA GLY A 104 -2.05 -7.64 14.10
C GLY A 104 -0.89 -6.98 13.35
N ASN A 105 0.01 -7.82 12.86
CA ASN A 105 1.17 -7.37 12.08
C ASN A 105 0.86 -7.40 10.57
N VAL A 106 1.72 -6.72 9.80
CA VAL A 106 1.70 -6.74 8.34
C VAL A 106 2.91 -7.53 7.84
N LEU A 107 2.67 -8.58 7.06
CA LEU A 107 3.70 -9.37 6.42
C LEU A 107 3.80 -8.99 4.94
N VAL A 108 5.00 -8.58 4.52
CA VAL A 108 5.30 -8.17 3.15
C VAL A 108 6.39 -9.07 2.60
N PHE A 109 6.21 -9.61 1.40
CA PHE A 109 7.25 -10.37 0.72
C PHE A 109 8.25 -9.45 0.03
N THR A 110 9.54 -9.76 0.15
CA THR A 110 10.60 -9.06 -0.58
C THR A 110 10.97 -9.86 -1.82
N ALA A 111 10.99 -9.18 -2.97
CA ALA A 111 11.45 -9.76 -4.23
C ALA A 111 12.98 -9.76 -4.30
N THR A 112 13.64 -10.59 -3.51
CA THR A 112 15.09 -10.81 -3.61
C THR A 112 15.31 -12.26 -3.98
N ASP A 113 15.85 -12.50 -5.19
CA ASP A 113 16.26 -13.80 -5.74
C ASP A 113 15.32 -15.00 -5.49
N LYS A 114 15.03 -15.73 -6.56
CA LYS A 114 14.09 -16.86 -6.63
C LYS A 114 14.26 -17.98 -5.58
N GLU A 115 15.30 -17.94 -4.78
CA GLU A 115 15.57 -18.94 -3.73
C GLU A 115 15.31 -18.44 -2.29
N SER A 116 15.06 -17.16 -2.07
CA SER A 116 14.92 -16.58 -0.73
C SER A 116 13.80 -15.56 -0.59
N ASP A 117 12.61 -15.87 -1.08
CA ASP A 117 11.43 -15.05 -0.76
C ASP A 117 11.26 -14.96 0.75
N LYS A 118 11.65 -13.82 1.31
CA LYS A 118 11.53 -13.55 2.74
C LYS A 118 10.25 -12.80 3.02
N ALA A 119 9.52 -13.23 4.02
CA ALA A 119 8.44 -12.46 4.57
C ALA A 119 8.99 -11.56 5.68
N VAL A 120 8.82 -10.26 5.55
CA VAL A 120 9.15 -9.28 6.57
C VAL A 120 7.91 -9.02 7.40
N VAL A 121 8.04 -9.13 8.72
CA VAL A 121 6.97 -8.86 9.67
C VAL A 121 7.12 -7.43 10.18
N LEU A 122 6.11 -6.61 9.97
CA LEU A 122 6.08 -5.21 10.37
C LEU A 122 4.91 -4.99 11.35
N THR A 123 5.22 -4.40 12.49
CA THR A 123 4.17 -3.93 13.39
C THR A 123 3.53 -2.65 12.87
N THR A 124 2.32 -2.33 13.32
CA THR A 124 1.69 -1.03 13.03
C THR A 124 2.57 0.13 13.49
N GLN A 125 3.28 -0.02 14.62
CA GLN A 125 4.22 0.97 15.12
C GLN A 125 5.41 1.18 14.16
N ASN A 126 5.97 0.13 13.57
CA ASN A 126 7.04 0.26 12.57
C ASN A 126 6.56 1.08 11.37
N LEU A 127 5.37 0.77 10.85
CA LEU A 127 4.78 1.49 9.72
C LEU A 127 4.50 2.96 10.05
N MET A 128 3.94 3.23 11.22
CA MET A 128 3.64 4.59 11.67
C MET A 128 4.91 5.42 11.95
N TYR A 129 6.01 4.79 12.32
CA TYR A 129 7.30 5.47 12.42
C TYR A 129 7.70 6.07 11.05
N THR A 130 7.66 5.29 9.98
CA THR A 130 7.97 5.77 8.62
C THR A 130 6.99 6.85 8.16
N VAL A 131 5.69 6.70 8.46
CA VAL A 131 4.67 7.71 8.17
C VAL A 131 4.99 9.03 8.86
N ASN A 132 5.31 8.99 10.14
CA ASN A 132 5.66 10.20 10.91
C ASN A 132 6.96 10.82 10.44
N ALA A 133 7.97 10.01 10.11
CA ALA A 133 9.22 10.50 9.54
C ALA A 133 9.00 11.23 8.22
N MET A 134 8.14 10.71 7.34
CA MET A 134 7.80 11.40 6.08
C MET A 134 7.18 12.78 6.31
N ASN A 135 6.41 12.97 7.39
CA ASN A 135 5.80 14.27 7.72
C ASN A 135 6.82 15.36 8.02
N HIS A 136 8.06 15.02 8.42
CA HIS A 136 9.14 16.00 8.61
C HIS A 136 9.70 16.51 7.28
N HIS A 137 9.51 15.75 6.20
CA HIS A 137 10.08 16.06 4.89
C HIS A 137 9.04 16.58 3.90
N CYS A 138 7.85 16.01 3.90
CA CYS A 138 6.82 16.29 2.91
C CYS A 138 5.50 16.66 3.56
N TYR A 139 4.94 17.80 3.16
CA TYR A 139 3.64 18.24 3.65
C TYR A 139 2.50 17.50 2.95
N CYS A 140 1.59 16.96 3.77
CA CYS A 140 0.32 16.37 3.36
C CYS A 140 -0.77 16.75 4.38
N SER A 141 -1.97 17.02 3.93
CA SER A 141 -3.08 17.46 4.77
C SER A 141 -4.43 16.94 4.26
N GLU A 142 -5.49 17.23 4.99
CA GLU A 142 -6.89 16.90 4.62
C GLU A 142 -7.37 17.53 3.31
N HIS A 143 -6.67 18.55 2.80
CA HIS A 143 -6.97 19.18 1.53
C HIS A 143 -6.35 18.46 0.33
N ASP A 144 -5.49 17.48 0.59
CA ASP A 144 -4.79 16.75 -0.45
C ASP A 144 -5.56 15.56 -1.00
N ARG A 145 -5.27 15.27 -2.26
CA ARG A 145 -5.78 14.12 -2.99
C ARG A 145 -4.60 13.33 -3.53
N VAL A 146 -4.41 12.16 -2.96
CA VAL A 146 -3.29 11.28 -3.29
C VAL A 146 -3.77 10.16 -4.17
N LEU A 147 -3.21 10.05 -5.39
CA LEU A 147 -3.57 8.98 -6.31
C LEU A 147 -2.75 7.73 -6.02
N ALA A 148 -3.40 6.69 -5.50
CA ALA A 148 -2.82 5.40 -5.22
C ALA A 148 -2.80 4.53 -6.50
N GLN A 149 -1.79 4.69 -7.32
CA GLN A 149 -1.54 3.88 -8.53
C GLN A 149 -0.53 2.76 -8.31
N THR A 150 0.34 2.91 -7.32
CA THR A 150 1.26 1.85 -6.92
C THR A 150 0.52 0.73 -6.21
N MET A 151 0.97 -0.50 -6.42
CA MET A 151 0.33 -1.67 -5.80
C MET A 151 0.43 -1.60 -4.28
N LEU A 152 -0.72 -1.66 -3.59
CA LEU A 152 -0.79 -1.51 -2.13
C LEU A 152 -0.23 -2.74 -1.37
N PHE A 153 -0.02 -3.87 -2.04
CA PHE A 153 0.65 -5.02 -1.46
C PHE A 153 2.19 -4.88 -1.43
N HIS A 154 2.76 -3.87 -2.09
CA HIS A 154 4.17 -3.50 -1.95
C HIS A 154 4.34 -2.40 -0.91
N ILE A 155 5.45 -2.47 -0.16
CA ILE A 155 5.69 -1.56 0.96
C ILE A 155 5.65 -0.08 0.56
N PHE A 156 6.19 0.29 -0.62
CA PHE A 156 6.16 1.67 -1.10
C PHE A 156 4.71 2.14 -1.34
N GLY A 157 3.89 1.34 -2.00
CA GLY A 157 2.48 1.65 -2.22
C GLY A 157 1.69 1.71 -0.91
N LEU A 158 1.91 0.74 -0.03
CA LEU A 158 1.27 0.69 1.28
C LEU A 158 1.52 1.97 2.08
N VAL A 159 2.79 2.36 2.21
CA VAL A 159 3.18 3.49 3.06
C VAL A 159 2.82 4.82 2.39
N TYR A 160 3.33 5.07 1.19
CA TYR A 160 3.28 6.42 0.60
C TYR A 160 1.98 6.72 -0.18
N SER A 161 1.27 5.68 -0.64
CA SER A 161 0.00 5.89 -1.34
C SER A 161 -1.23 5.65 -0.47
N LEU A 162 -1.10 5.00 0.70
CA LEU A 162 -2.22 4.68 1.58
C LEU A 162 -2.04 5.20 3.01
N LEU A 163 -1.04 4.69 3.76
CA LEU A 163 -0.95 4.97 5.20
C LEU A 163 -0.60 6.44 5.49
N TRP A 164 0.42 6.97 4.82
CA TRP A 164 0.84 8.36 5.01
C TRP A 164 -0.26 9.37 4.68
N PRO A 165 -0.95 9.33 3.53
CA PRO A 165 -2.05 10.26 3.27
C PRO A 165 -3.23 10.07 4.24
N LEU A 166 -3.63 8.85 4.58
CA LEU A 166 -4.73 8.63 5.53
C LEU A 166 -4.40 9.16 6.92
N ALA A 167 -3.16 9.00 7.40
CA ALA A 167 -2.72 9.52 8.68
C ALA A 167 -2.76 11.07 8.75
N ASN A 168 -2.68 11.74 7.60
CA ASN A 168 -2.78 13.19 7.48
C ASN A 168 -4.19 13.68 7.09
N GLY A 169 -5.19 12.80 7.10
CA GLY A 169 -6.57 13.14 6.74
C GLY A 169 -6.82 13.35 5.24
N ALA A 170 -5.82 13.10 4.39
CA ALA A 170 -5.93 13.29 2.96
C ALA A 170 -6.88 12.27 2.31
N CYS A 171 -7.42 12.63 1.14
CA CYS A 171 -8.23 11.74 0.34
C CYS A 171 -7.33 10.80 -0.47
N VAL A 172 -7.46 9.49 -0.26
CA VAL A 172 -6.82 8.47 -1.09
C VAL A 172 -7.73 8.10 -2.24
N CYS A 173 -7.30 8.40 -3.47
CA CYS A 173 -7.98 8.05 -4.70
C CYS A 173 -7.39 6.75 -5.24
N VAL A 174 -8.15 5.66 -5.21
CA VAL A 174 -7.65 4.36 -5.66
C VAL A 174 -7.71 4.28 -7.18
N GLY A 175 -6.55 4.13 -7.80
CA GLY A 175 -6.42 4.04 -9.25
C GLY A 175 -6.73 2.64 -9.80
N ARG A 176 -7.11 2.58 -11.08
CA ARG A 176 -7.45 1.36 -11.81
C ARG A 176 -6.28 0.79 -12.63
N GLY A 177 -5.08 1.30 -12.42
CA GLY A 177 -3.87 0.89 -13.09
C GLY A 177 -3.38 1.87 -14.18
N LEU A 178 -2.16 1.65 -14.66
CA LEU A 178 -1.43 2.57 -15.54
C LEU A 178 -2.17 3.01 -16.79
N ARG A 179 -3.09 2.19 -17.31
CA ARG A 179 -3.88 2.52 -18.52
C ARG A 179 -4.85 3.68 -18.31
N HIS A 180 -5.15 4.02 -17.08
CA HIS A 180 -6.13 5.05 -16.71
C HIS A 180 -5.51 6.22 -15.96
N ILE A 181 -4.21 6.16 -15.68
CA ILE A 181 -3.53 7.10 -14.79
C ILE A 181 -3.63 8.56 -15.28
N ASP A 182 -3.59 8.79 -16.58
CA ASP A 182 -3.73 10.11 -17.20
C ASP A 182 -5.11 10.72 -16.90
N ALA A 183 -6.17 9.99 -17.22
CA ALA A 183 -7.53 10.42 -16.95
C ALA A 183 -7.80 10.56 -15.43
N GLU A 184 -7.27 9.67 -14.63
CA GLU A 184 -7.49 9.65 -13.18
C GLU A 184 -6.78 10.79 -12.45
N THR A 185 -5.58 11.19 -12.87
CA THR A 185 -4.91 12.38 -12.32
C THR A 185 -5.77 13.63 -12.47
N TYR A 186 -6.40 13.82 -13.62
CA TYR A 186 -7.34 14.93 -13.88
C TYR A 186 -8.68 14.77 -13.17
N TYR A 187 -9.28 13.59 -13.25
CA TYR A 187 -10.59 13.31 -12.66
C TYR A 187 -10.60 13.52 -11.14
N TYR A 188 -9.58 13.02 -10.46
CA TYR A 188 -9.45 13.16 -9.01
C TYR A 188 -8.81 14.48 -8.59
N LYS A 189 -8.36 15.32 -9.53
CA LYS A 189 -7.61 16.56 -9.23
C LYS A 189 -6.45 16.27 -8.28
N THR A 190 -5.64 15.29 -8.62
CA THR A 190 -4.55 14.78 -7.80
C THR A 190 -3.57 15.88 -7.43
N THR A 191 -3.30 16.07 -6.15
CA THR A 191 -2.32 17.06 -5.64
C THR A 191 -0.97 16.44 -5.31
N ILE A 192 -0.98 15.17 -4.91
CA ILE A 192 0.23 14.39 -4.58
C ILE A 192 0.18 13.07 -5.35
N LEU A 193 1.29 12.73 -5.99
CA LEU A 193 1.42 11.51 -6.79
C LEU A 193 2.63 10.68 -6.34
N PRO A 194 2.44 9.65 -5.50
CA PRO A 194 3.44 8.63 -5.30
C PRO A 194 3.53 7.72 -6.52
N GLY A 195 4.75 7.42 -6.96
CA GLY A 195 4.93 6.58 -8.14
C GLY A 195 6.34 6.00 -8.28
N THR A 196 6.45 4.94 -9.08
CA THR A 196 7.75 4.45 -9.50
C THR A 196 8.35 5.36 -10.56
N PRO A 197 9.68 5.38 -10.75
CA PRO A 197 10.31 6.19 -11.79
C PRO A 197 9.69 5.99 -13.18
N SER A 198 9.40 4.74 -13.55
CA SER A 198 8.79 4.39 -14.84
C SER A 198 7.37 4.96 -15.02
N MET A 199 6.57 4.98 -13.95
CA MET A 199 5.23 5.59 -13.97
C MET A 199 5.32 7.10 -14.20
N ILE A 200 6.22 7.75 -13.49
CA ILE A 200 6.42 9.21 -13.61
C ILE A 200 6.97 9.58 -14.99
N GLU A 201 7.93 8.81 -15.51
CA GLU A 201 8.42 9.02 -16.88
C GLU A 201 7.33 8.82 -17.94
N TYR A 202 6.46 7.82 -17.75
CA TYR A 202 5.31 7.61 -18.64
C TYR A 202 4.40 8.84 -18.65
N LEU A 203 3.94 9.32 -17.48
CA LEU A 203 3.10 10.51 -17.37
C LEU A 203 3.74 11.77 -17.95
N LYS A 204 5.05 11.95 -17.71
CA LYS A 204 5.82 13.04 -18.28
C LYS A 204 5.81 12.99 -19.81
N ARG A 205 6.01 11.80 -20.39
CA ARG A 205 6.05 11.58 -21.85
C ARG A 205 4.71 11.90 -22.50
N ILE A 206 3.60 11.50 -21.90
CA ILE A 206 2.25 11.76 -22.42
C ILE A 206 1.70 13.13 -21.99
N LYS A 207 2.48 13.92 -21.22
CA LYS A 207 2.11 15.25 -20.70
C LYS A 207 0.82 15.25 -19.88
N ALA A 208 0.61 14.20 -19.10
CA ALA A 208 -0.64 13.96 -18.34
C ALA A 208 -0.57 14.38 -16.84
N PHE A 209 0.26 15.35 -16.51
CA PHE A 209 0.21 15.98 -15.19
C PHE A 209 -0.91 17.02 -15.15
N ASN A 210 -1.84 16.86 -14.20
CA ASN A 210 -2.93 17.83 -14.02
C ASN A 210 -2.42 19.11 -13.33
N PRO A 211 -3.13 20.26 -13.48
CA PRO A 211 -2.69 21.55 -12.95
C PRO A 211 -2.60 21.63 -11.43
N GLU A 212 -3.36 20.82 -10.70
CA GLU A 212 -3.39 20.80 -9.25
C GLU A 212 -2.24 19.99 -8.64
N LEU A 213 -1.52 19.20 -9.45
CA LEU A 213 -0.40 18.40 -8.97
C LEU A 213 0.75 19.30 -8.50
N ARG A 214 1.11 19.19 -7.23
CA ARG A 214 2.17 19.96 -6.62
C ARG A 214 3.35 19.14 -6.13
N THR A 215 3.10 17.85 -5.81
CA THR A 215 4.10 16.99 -5.18
C THR A 215 4.17 15.63 -5.86
N ILE A 216 5.38 15.19 -6.12
CA ILE A 216 5.67 13.87 -6.69
C ILE A 216 6.62 13.14 -5.72
N VAL A 217 6.23 11.93 -5.29
CA VAL A 217 7.04 11.07 -4.42
C VAL A 217 7.49 9.86 -5.23
N ILE A 218 8.78 9.74 -5.47
CA ILE A 218 9.37 8.71 -6.33
C ILE A 218 10.06 7.66 -5.47
N GLY A 219 9.76 6.39 -5.68
CA GLY A 219 10.42 5.29 -4.96
C GLY A 219 10.11 3.92 -5.53
N GLY A 220 10.54 2.88 -4.82
CA GLY A 220 10.35 1.48 -5.21
C GLY A 220 11.31 0.99 -6.31
N ALA A 221 12.08 1.87 -6.94
CA ALA A 221 13.13 1.53 -7.89
C ALA A 221 14.13 2.68 -8.01
N PRO A 222 15.35 2.43 -8.50
CA PRO A 222 16.32 3.49 -8.79
C PRO A 222 15.78 4.50 -9.80
N SER A 223 15.92 5.78 -9.51
CA SER A 223 15.53 6.87 -10.40
C SER A 223 16.74 7.54 -11.04
N SER A 224 16.57 8.06 -12.27
CA SER A 224 17.63 8.80 -12.93
C SER A 224 17.63 10.27 -12.47
N TYR A 225 18.82 10.85 -12.33
CA TYR A 225 19.01 12.28 -12.10
C TYR A 225 18.25 13.14 -13.13
N LYS A 226 18.27 12.74 -14.40
CA LYS A 226 17.57 13.43 -15.49
C LYS A 226 16.06 13.48 -15.31
N LEU A 227 15.44 12.43 -14.75
CA LEU A 227 14.00 12.45 -14.44
C LEU A 227 13.70 13.52 -13.40
N PHE A 228 14.47 13.54 -12.33
CA PHE A 228 14.32 14.46 -11.21
C PHE A 228 14.46 15.93 -11.66
N GLU A 229 15.55 16.26 -12.38
CA GLU A 229 15.84 17.58 -12.93
C GLU A 229 14.67 18.12 -13.77
N ASN A 230 14.18 17.31 -14.70
CA ASN A 230 13.05 17.68 -15.56
C ASN A 230 11.74 17.96 -14.81
N LEU A 231 11.55 17.38 -13.65
CA LEU A 231 10.35 17.61 -12.82
C LEU A 231 10.50 18.89 -11.98
N LYS A 232 11.69 19.15 -11.45
CA LYS A 232 11.99 20.36 -10.69
C LYS A 232 11.86 21.61 -11.55
N ASP A 233 12.32 21.58 -12.80
CA ASP A 233 12.18 22.66 -13.77
C ASP A 233 10.70 23.05 -14.04
N ARG A 234 9.76 22.17 -13.68
CA ARG A 234 8.32 22.40 -13.81
C ARG A 234 7.65 22.85 -12.50
N ASN A 235 8.43 23.24 -11.49
CA ASN A 235 7.98 23.67 -10.16
C ASN A 235 7.24 22.62 -9.33
N TYR A 236 7.48 21.31 -9.55
CA TYR A 236 7.00 20.28 -8.65
C TYR A 236 7.93 20.14 -7.44
N ASN A 237 7.33 19.91 -6.26
CA ASN A 237 8.07 19.38 -5.13
C ASN A 237 8.34 17.89 -5.39
N VAL A 238 9.59 17.53 -5.55
CA VAL A 238 9.99 16.16 -5.88
C VAL A 238 10.77 15.56 -4.72
N TYR A 239 10.31 14.40 -4.26
CA TYR A 239 10.94 13.64 -3.19
C TYR A 239 11.31 12.27 -3.75
N THR A 240 12.56 11.87 -3.58
CA THR A 240 13.00 10.51 -3.91
C THR A 240 13.24 9.74 -2.63
N ILE A 241 12.57 8.59 -2.51
CA ILE A 241 12.63 7.75 -1.32
C ILE A 241 13.55 6.57 -1.59
N TYR A 242 14.53 6.38 -0.73
CA TYR A 242 15.29 5.16 -0.61
C TYR A 242 14.78 4.34 0.58
N GLY A 243 14.45 3.09 0.35
CA GLY A 243 13.91 2.22 1.38
C GLY A 243 13.75 0.77 0.92
N MET A 244 13.48 -0.08 1.88
CA MET A 244 13.24 -1.51 1.71
C MET A 244 12.15 -1.97 2.68
N ALA A 245 11.59 -3.15 2.45
CA ALA A 245 10.53 -3.68 3.29
C ALA A 245 10.96 -3.84 4.76
N GLU A 246 12.19 -4.28 4.98
CA GLU A 246 12.81 -4.49 6.30
C GLU A 246 12.92 -3.19 7.14
N CYS A 247 12.85 -2.04 6.48
CA CYS A 247 12.85 -0.72 7.11
C CYS A 247 11.49 -0.01 6.94
N SER A 248 10.41 -0.76 6.85
CA SER A 248 9.04 -0.24 6.69
C SER A 248 8.87 0.70 5.50
N GLY A 249 9.69 0.57 4.45
CA GLY A 249 9.59 1.32 3.21
C GLY A 249 10.38 2.63 3.15
N GLY A 250 10.97 3.10 4.24
CA GLY A 250 11.73 4.34 4.28
C GLY A 250 13.01 4.25 5.09
N ILE A 251 14.11 4.67 4.51
CA ILE A 251 15.42 4.83 5.16
C ILE A 251 15.88 6.27 5.01
N ALA A 252 15.71 6.83 3.82
CA ALA A 252 16.17 8.16 3.51
C ALA A 252 15.34 8.82 2.40
N VAL A 253 15.30 10.13 2.42
CA VAL A 253 14.64 10.96 1.43
C VAL A 253 15.62 11.94 0.82
N ASN A 254 15.51 12.16 -0.48
CA ASN A 254 16.25 13.21 -1.19
C ASN A 254 15.26 14.24 -1.73
N ARG A 255 15.46 15.51 -1.40
CA ARG A 255 14.71 16.68 -1.87
C ARG A 255 15.54 17.57 -2.79
N GLU A 256 16.85 17.48 -2.64
CA GLU A 256 17.82 18.22 -3.42
C GLU A 256 18.43 17.30 -4.48
N MET A 257 18.86 17.88 -5.59
CA MET A 257 19.36 17.09 -6.71
C MET A 257 20.84 16.72 -6.62
N ASP A 258 21.49 17.06 -5.53
CA ASP A 258 22.93 16.91 -5.32
C ASP A 258 23.37 15.49 -4.95
N GLY A 259 22.44 14.55 -4.91
CA GLY A 259 22.68 13.16 -4.48
C GLY A 259 22.75 12.97 -2.97
N SER A 260 22.50 14.03 -2.18
CA SER A 260 22.38 13.91 -0.73
C SER A 260 21.06 13.26 -0.32
N TYR A 261 21.08 12.45 0.72
CA TYR A 261 19.89 11.87 1.33
C TYR A 261 19.82 12.25 2.80
N GLU A 262 18.66 12.72 3.24
CA GLU A 262 18.35 12.92 4.64
C GLU A 262 17.76 11.61 5.20
N LEU A 263 18.26 11.15 6.34
CA LEU A 263 17.75 9.96 7.01
C LEU A 263 16.37 10.23 7.63
N TYR A 264 15.57 9.20 7.67
CA TYR A 264 14.29 9.17 8.36
C TYR A 264 14.45 9.19 9.89
#